data_02981a56b77e871048f25c2ef7e0379d
#
_entry.id   02981a56b77e871048f25c2ef7e0379d
#
_cell.length_a   1.000
_cell.length_b   1.000
_cell.length_c   1.000
_cell.angle_alpha   90.00
_cell.angle_beta   90.00
_cell.angle_gamma   90.00
#
_symmetry.space_group_name_H-M   'P 1'
#
loop_
_entity.id
_entity.type
_entity.pdbx_description
1 polymer ?
#
loop_
_entity_poly.entity_id
_entity_poly.type
_entity_poly.pdbx_seq_one_letter_code
_entity_poly.pdbx_strand_id
1 'polypeptide(L)'
;MLTVDLSGKKALVMGVTNQRSLGFAIAAKLKEAGAEVALSYQAERLRPEAEKLAEALGGALLFRADVTQDEELDALFAGVKEAFGGLDYLVHAIAFAPREAMEGRYIDTRRQDWLLALEVSAYSLVAAAQRAEPLLR
;
A
#
# COMPACT_ATOMS: atom_id res chain seq x y z
N MET A 1 -26.56 14.57 -5.97
CA MET A 1 -25.20 14.02 -6.07
C MET A 1 -24.62 13.80 -4.68
N LEU A 2 -24.06 12.65 -4.45
CA LEU A 2 -23.41 12.36 -3.17
C LEU A 2 -22.04 13.04 -3.15
N THR A 3 -21.78 13.81 -2.10
CA THR A 3 -20.49 14.46 -1.89
C THR A 3 -19.86 13.93 -0.61
N VAL A 4 -18.57 13.59 -0.67
CA VAL A 4 -17.81 13.11 0.49
C VAL A 4 -16.70 14.12 0.77
N ASP A 5 -16.63 14.60 2.01
CA ASP A 5 -15.59 15.52 2.48
C ASP A 5 -14.73 14.78 3.49
N LEU A 6 -13.46 14.55 3.14
CA LEU A 6 -12.48 13.90 3.99
C LEU A 6 -11.39 14.85 4.47
N SER A 7 -11.70 16.15 4.50
CA SER A 7 -10.74 17.17 5.00
C SER A 7 -10.29 16.82 6.41
N GLY A 8 -8.99 16.89 6.65
CA GLY A 8 -8.39 16.56 7.95
C GLY A 8 -8.16 15.06 8.18
N LYS A 9 -8.62 14.20 7.28
CA LYS A 9 -8.39 12.76 7.39
C LYS A 9 -7.03 12.38 6.82
N LYS A 10 -6.44 11.33 7.37
CA LYS A 10 -5.11 10.83 6.99
C LYS A 10 -5.23 9.39 6.49
N ALA A 11 -4.67 9.12 5.33
CA ALA A 11 -4.75 7.81 4.70
C ALA A 11 -3.36 7.31 4.30
N LEU A 12 -3.12 6.03 4.52
CA LEU A 12 -1.96 5.33 3.96
C LEU A 12 -2.48 4.35 2.91
N VAL A 13 -2.03 4.50 1.68
CA VAL A 13 -2.37 3.60 0.60
C VAL A 13 -1.14 2.78 0.24
N MET A 14 -1.18 1.48 0.51
CA MET A 14 -0.07 0.56 0.25
C MET A 14 -0.26 -0.13 -1.09
N GLY A 15 0.81 -0.19 -1.87
CA GLY A 15 0.81 -0.97 -3.10
C GLY A 15 0.63 -0.18 -4.39
N VAL A 16 1.14 1.05 -4.45
CA VAL A 16 1.12 1.78 -5.72
C VAL A 16 2.24 1.27 -6.63
N THR A 17 1.93 1.06 -7.89
CA THR A 17 2.90 0.61 -8.89
C THR A 17 3.00 1.55 -10.07
N ASN A 18 1.87 1.92 -10.66
CA ASN A 18 1.80 2.84 -11.80
C ASN A 18 0.43 3.54 -11.79
N GLN A 19 0.22 4.44 -12.76
CA GLN A 19 -1.02 5.22 -12.82
C GLN A 19 -2.28 4.37 -13.07
N ARG A 20 -2.11 3.09 -13.45
CA ARG A 20 -3.24 2.17 -13.67
C ARG A 20 -3.50 1.28 -12.45
N SER A 21 -2.67 1.36 -11.42
CA SER A 21 -2.85 0.52 -10.24
C SER A 21 -4.11 0.92 -9.47
N LEU A 22 -4.76 -0.07 -8.86
CA LEU A 22 -5.93 0.18 -8.02
C LEU A 22 -5.58 1.09 -6.85
N GLY A 23 -4.39 0.88 -6.26
CA GLY A 23 -3.91 1.72 -5.16
C GLY A 23 -3.85 3.19 -5.55
N PHE A 24 -3.33 3.48 -6.73
CA PHE A 24 -3.26 4.88 -7.19
C PHE A 24 -4.65 5.48 -7.41
N ALA A 25 -5.56 4.73 -8.01
CA ALA A 25 -6.93 5.21 -8.23
C ALA A 25 -7.61 5.54 -6.90
N ILE A 26 -7.43 4.69 -5.89
CA ILE A 26 -7.99 4.92 -4.55
C ILE A 26 -7.34 6.16 -3.92
N ALA A 27 -6.01 6.26 -3.99
CA ALA A 27 -5.27 7.40 -3.45
C ALA A 27 -5.73 8.71 -4.08
N ALA A 28 -5.91 8.73 -5.40
CA ALA A 28 -6.37 9.91 -6.12
C ALA A 28 -7.77 10.34 -5.66
N LYS A 29 -8.67 9.39 -5.43
CA LYS A 29 -10.02 9.70 -4.95
C LYS A 29 -10.03 10.19 -3.51
N LEU A 30 -9.20 9.62 -2.66
CA LEU A 30 -9.05 10.11 -1.28
C LEU A 30 -8.52 11.53 -1.27
N LYS A 31 -7.52 11.82 -2.09
CA LYS A 31 -6.95 13.16 -2.21
C LYS A 31 -7.99 14.16 -2.73
N GLU A 32 -8.74 13.75 -3.76
CA GLU A 32 -9.80 14.58 -4.33
C GLU A 32 -10.86 14.93 -3.28
N ALA A 33 -11.15 14.01 -2.37
CA ALA A 33 -12.11 14.22 -1.29
C ALA A 33 -11.54 15.05 -0.12
N GLY A 34 -10.27 15.43 -0.16
CA GLY A 34 -9.64 16.30 0.83
C GLY A 34 -8.72 15.62 1.84
N ALA A 35 -8.54 14.30 1.76
CA ALA A 35 -7.65 13.60 2.69
C ALA A 35 -6.18 13.87 2.36
N GLU A 36 -5.34 13.83 3.39
CA GLU A 36 -3.91 13.78 3.20
C GLU A 36 -3.53 12.31 3.00
N VAL A 37 -2.72 12.04 1.98
CA VAL A 37 -2.40 10.68 1.56
C VAL A 37 -0.91 10.43 1.60
N ALA A 38 -0.52 9.30 2.19
CA ALA A 38 0.82 8.74 2.07
C ALA A 38 0.73 7.48 1.22
N LEU A 39 1.76 7.21 0.45
CA LEU A 39 1.84 6.06 -0.45
C LEU A 39 2.99 5.16 -0.03
N SER A 40 2.84 3.85 -0.27
CA SER A 40 3.99 2.95 -0.18
C SER A 40 4.13 2.12 -1.45
N TYR A 41 5.37 1.79 -1.78
CA TYR A 41 5.72 0.93 -2.91
C TYR A 41 6.67 -0.16 -2.44
N GLN A 42 6.68 -1.28 -3.16
CA GLN A 42 7.26 -2.53 -2.69
C GLN A 42 8.78 -2.59 -2.81
N ALA A 43 9.35 -2.07 -3.89
CA ALA A 43 10.77 -2.30 -4.21
C ALA A 43 11.39 -1.09 -4.88
N GLU A 44 12.72 -0.96 -4.73
CA GLU A 44 13.49 0.18 -5.25
C GLU A 44 13.32 0.39 -6.76
N ARG A 45 13.16 -0.68 -7.52
CA ARG A 45 12.95 -0.57 -8.97
C ARG A 45 11.67 0.20 -9.33
N LEU A 46 10.73 0.30 -8.40
CA LEU A 46 9.47 1.01 -8.60
C LEU A 46 9.56 2.49 -8.20
N ARG A 47 10.65 2.93 -7.59
CA ARG A 47 10.80 4.29 -7.07
C ARG A 47 10.53 5.38 -8.12
N PRO A 48 11.12 5.32 -9.32
CA PRO A 48 10.92 6.41 -10.29
C PRO A 48 9.44 6.62 -10.63
N GLU A 49 8.70 5.53 -10.83
CA GLU A 49 7.28 5.62 -11.13
C GLU A 49 6.49 6.07 -9.90
N ALA A 50 6.82 5.54 -8.72
CA ALA A 50 6.16 5.92 -7.48
C ALA A 50 6.34 7.42 -7.17
N GLU A 51 7.53 7.96 -7.43
CA GLU A 51 7.78 9.39 -7.26
C GLU A 51 6.90 10.24 -8.18
N LYS A 52 6.69 9.81 -9.41
CA LYS A 52 5.79 10.48 -10.35
C LYS A 52 4.35 10.47 -9.84
N LEU A 53 3.91 9.34 -9.26
CA LEU A 53 2.57 9.22 -8.70
C LEU A 53 2.39 10.13 -7.49
N ALA A 54 3.37 10.17 -6.62
CA ALA A 54 3.34 11.06 -5.45
C ALA A 54 3.26 12.52 -5.87
N GLU A 55 4.04 12.91 -6.88
CA GLU A 55 4.03 14.25 -7.42
C GLU A 55 2.68 14.60 -8.04
N ALA A 56 2.07 13.65 -8.76
CA ALA A 56 0.75 13.83 -9.36
C ALA A 56 -0.33 14.06 -8.30
N LEU A 57 -0.11 13.63 -7.06
CA LEU A 57 -1.00 13.86 -5.93
C LEU A 57 -0.60 15.10 -5.10
N GLY A 58 0.19 16.00 -5.68
CA GLY A 58 0.56 17.24 -5.01
C GLY A 58 1.72 17.09 -4.02
N GLY A 59 2.58 16.10 -4.22
CA GLY A 59 3.71 15.85 -3.34
C GLY A 59 3.36 14.97 -2.15
N ALA A 60 2.57 13.93 -2.37
CA ALA A 60 2.22 12.98 -1.31
C ALA A 60 3.47 12.33 -0.71
N LEU A 61 3.41 12.02 0.58
CA LEU A 61 4.48 11.28 1.25
C LEU A 61 4.63 9.91 0.60
N LEU A 62 5.87 9.47 0.46
CA LEU A 62 6.17 8.24 -0.23
C LEU A 62 7.17 7.41 0.58
N PHE A 63 6.85 6.13 0.78
CA PHE A 63 7.68 5.20 1.53
C PHE A 63 7.92 3.94 0.71
N ARG A 64 9.12 3.37 0.84
CA ARG A 64 9.38 2.03 0.33
C ARG A 64 9.20 1.03 1.45
N ALA A 65 8.43 -0.02 1.21
CA ALA A 65 8.26 -1.08 2.19
C ALA A 65 7.95 -2.41 1.52
N ASP A 66 8.88 -3.35 1.63
CA ASP A 66 8.64 -4.75 1.26
C ASP A 66 7.84 -5.39 2.40
N VAL A 67 6.60 -5.79 2.11
CA VAL A 67 5.69 -6.31 3.13
C VAL A 67 6.10 -7.67 3.69
N THR A 68 7.11 -8.32 3.10
CA THR A 68 7.68 -9.56 3.64
C THR A 68 8.79 -9.29 4.68
N GLN A 69 9.17 -8.01 4.88
CA GLN A 69 10.23 -7.61 5.78
C GLN A 69 9.66 -6.81 6.95
N ASP A 70 9.64 -7.42 8.13
CA ASP A 70 9.05 -6.79 9.31
C ASP A 70 9.69 -5.44 9.64
N GLU A 71 11.02 -5.32 9.48
CA GLU A 71 11.73 -4.07 9.75
C GLU A 71 11.29 -2.95 8.81
N GLU A 72 11.00 -3.27 7.57
CA GLU A 72 10.53 -2.26 6.61
C GLU A 72 9.11 -1.82 6.92
N LEU A 73 8.25 -2.75 7.36
CA LEU A 73 6.91 -2.40 7.83
C LEU A 73 6.99 -1.53 9.09
N ASP A 74 7.85 -1.88 10.04
CA ASP A 74 8.04 -1.08 11.25
C ASP A 74 8.46 0.35 10.89
N ALA A 75 9.42 0.49 9.97
CA ALA A 75 9.90 1.80 9.52
C ALA A 75 8.80 2.59 8.80
N LEU A 76 8.00 1.92 7.98
CA LEU A 76 6.87 2.55 7.30
C LEU A 76 5.90 3.19 8.29
N PHE A 77 5.44 2.41 9.26
CA PHE A 77 4.45 2.92 10.23
C PHE A 77 5.04 3.92 11.22
N ALA A 78 6.32 3.82 11.53
CA ALA A 78 7.01 4.85 12.30
C ALA A 78 7.04 6.18 11.52
N GLY A 79 7.33 6.13 10.22
CA GLY A 79 7.33 7.31 9.37
C GLY A 79 5.94 7.94 9.22
N VAL A 80 4.91 7.12 9.09
CA VAL A 80 3.52 7.59 9.02
C VAL A 80 3.13 8.26 10.34
N LYS A 81 3.48 7.67 11.46
CA LYS A 81 3.21 8.25 12.78
C LYS A 81 3.88 9.60 12.95
N GLU A 82 5.15 9.70 12.53
CA GLU A 82 5.89 10.96 12.63
C GLU A 82 5.25 12.04 11.78
N ALA A 83 4.84 11.71 10.55
CA ALA A 83 4.29 12.68 9.62
C ALA A 83 2.84 13.05 9.93
N PHE A 84 2.01 12.09 10.31
CA PHE A 84 0.56 12.29 10.45
C PHE A 84 0.08 12.29 11.91
N GLY A 85 0.84 11.75 12.84
CA GLY A 85 0.43 11.62 14.24
C GLY A 85 -0.61 10.54 14.49
N GLY A 86 -1.38 10.17 13.50
CA GLY A 86 -2.41 9.15 13.54
C GLY A 86 -2.85 8.80 12.14
N LEU A 87 -3.80 7.87 12.02
CA LEU A 87 -4.26 7.38 10.74
C LEU A 87 -5.77 7.17 10.78
N ASP A 88 -6.47 7.56 9.74
CA ASP A 88 -7.91 7.32 9.63
C ASP A 88 -8.21 6.13 8.72
N TYR A 89 -7.43 5.96 7.65
CA TYR A 89 -7.65 4.90 6.67
C TYR A 89 -6.36 4.17 6.33
N LEU A 90 -6.40 2.85 6.39
CA LEU A 90 -5.36 1.98 5.87
C LEU A 90 -5.94 1.27 4.64
N VAL A 91 -5.33 1.49 3.49
CA VAL A 91 -5.73 0.84 2.24
C VAL A 91 -4.65 -0.14 1.83
N HIS A 92 -5.00 -1.41 1.78
CA HIS A 92 -4.11 -2.49 1.38
C HIS A 92 -4.45 -2.89 -0.05
N ALA A 93 -3.63 -2.44 -0.99
CA ALA A 93 -3.83 -2.72 -2.42
C ALA A 93 -2.63 -3.50 -2.96
N ILE A 94 -2.33 -4.62 -2.29
CA ILE A 94 -1.15 -5.44 -2.56
C ILE A 94 -1.58 -6.85 -2.92
N ALA A 95 -1.05 -7.35 -4.04
CA ALA A 95 -1.19 -8.74 -4.43
C ALA A 95 0.01 -9.13 -5.28
N PHE A 96 0.47 -10.36 -5.12
CA PHE A 96 1.58 -10.90 -5.89
C PHE A 96 1.48 -12.42 -5.95
N ALA A 97 1.81 -12.97 -7.10
CA ALA A 97 2.08 -14.39 -7.27
C ALA A 97 3.24 -14.53 -8.26
N PRO A 98 4.14 -15.50 -8.05
CA PRO A 98 5.21 -15.75 -9.01
C PRO A 98 4.61 -16.04 -10.38
N ARG A 99 5.28 -15.59 -11.43
CA ARG A 99 4.81 -15.78 -12.81
C ARG A 99 4.51 -17.24 -13.12
N GLU A 100 5.39 -18.13 -12.66
CA GLU A 100 5.27 -19.59 -12.88
C GLU A 100 3.97 -20.15 -12.27
N ALA A 101 3.51 -19.54 -11.18
CA ALA A 101 2.28 -19.99 -10.52
C ALA A 101 1.02 -19.52 -11.26
N MET A 102 1.14 -18.52 -12.12
CA MET A 102 0.03 -17.98 -12.90
C MET A 102 -0.07 -18.57 -14.30
N GLU A 103 0.90 -19.38 -14.67
CA GLU A 103 0.95 -20.04 -15.98
C GLU A 103 0.73 -21.56 -15.80
N GLY A 104 0.19 -22.20 -16.85
CA GLY A 104 -0.02 -23.64 -16.83
C GLY A 104 -1.22 -24.06 -16.00
N ARG A 105 -1.16 -25.26 -15.45
CA ARG A 105 -2.28 -25.88 -14.74
C ARG A 105 -2.24 -25.53 -13.27
N TYR A 106 -3.40 -25.26 -12.68
CA TYR A 106 -3.53 -24.99 -11.24
C TYR A 106 -2.95 -26.13 -10.39
N ILE A 107 -3.19 -27.38 -10.81
CA ILE A 107 -2.75 -28.55 -10.05
C ILE A 107 -1.22 -28.68 -9.96
N ASP A 108 -0.49 -28.00 -10.83
CA ASP A 108 0.97 -28.01 -10.85
C ASP A 108 1.58 -26.92 -9.97
N THR A 109 0.76 -26.17 -9.20
CA THR A 109 1.23 -25.11 -8.32
C THR A 109 2.12 -25.69 -7.22
N ARG A 110 3.32 -25.12 -7.07
CA ARG A 110 4.26 -25.56 -6.03
C ARG A 110 3.89 -24.94 -4.68
N ARG A 111 4.17 -25.68 -3.61
CA ARG A 111 3.92 -25.23 -2.25
C ARG A 111 4.55 -23.85 -1.99
N GLN A 112 5.82 -23.68 -2.37
CA GLN A 112 6.54 -22.43 -2.13
C GLN A 112 5.90 -21.22 -2.82
N ASP A 113 5.35 -21.43 -4.01
CA ASP A 113 4.68 -20.34 -4.75
C ASP A 113 3.34 -19.97 -4.11
N TRP A 114 2.62 -20.99 -3.65
CA TRP A 114 1.36 -20.80 -2.93
C TRP A 114 1.60 -20.00 -1.65
N LEU A 115 2.60 -20.42 -0.84
CA LEU A 115 2.90 -19.75 0.41
C LEU A 115 3.36 -18.32 0.20
N LEU A 116 4.18 -18.07 -0.81
CA LEU A 116 4.65 -16.72 -1.12
C LEU A 116 3.49 -15.83 -1.56
N ALA A 117 2.59 -16.34 -2.40
CA ALA A 117 1.44 -15.58 -2.85
C ALA A 117 0.54 -15.18 -1.68
N LEU A 118 0.30 -16.10 -0.73
CA LEU A 118 -0.50 -15.80 0.45
C LEU A 118 0.21 -14.85 1.41
N GLU A 119 1.51 -14.99 1.57
CA GLU A 119 2.30 -14.09 2.44
C GLU A 119 2.21 -12.66 1.94
N VAL A 120 2.46 -12.44 0.65
CA VAL A 120 2.46 -11.09 0.08
C VAL A 120 1.05 -10.53 -0.07
N SER A 121 0.10 -11.37 -0.49
CA SER A 121 -1.24 -10.89 -0.86
C SER A 121 -2.24 -10.87 0.29
N ALA A 122 -2.09 -11.75 1.26
CA ALA A 122 -3.06 -11.91 2.35
C ALA A 122 -2.47 -11.61 3.72
N TYR A 123 -1.39 -12.29 4.11
CA TYR A 123 -0.84 -12.08 5.44
C TYR A 123 -0.34 -10.64 5.63
N SER A 124 0.14 -9.99 4.60
CA SER A 124 0.62 -8.62 4.70
C SER A 124 -0.45 -7.64 5.19
N LEU A 125 -1.73 -7.94 4.98
CA LEU A 125 -2.81 -7.14 5.56
C LEU A 125 -2.82 -7.26 7.09
N VAL A 126 -2.65 -8.48 7.61
CA VAL A 126 -2.56 -8.70 9.06
C VAL A 126 -1.35 -7.95 9.63
N ALA A 127 -0.19 -8.12 9.00
CA ALA A 127 1.05 -7.47 9.44
C ALA A 127 0.93 -5.94 9.43
N ALA A 128 0.31 -5.38 8.40
CA ALA A 128 0.08 -3.94 8.31
C ALA A 128 -0.94 -3.48 9.35
N ALA A 129 -2.04 -4.21 9.51
CA ALA A 129 -3.09 -3.87 10.47
C ALA A 129 -2.58 -3.88 11.91
N GLN A 130 -1.73 -4.83 12.26
CA GLN A 130 -1.11 -4.88 13.60
C GLN A 130 -0.34 -3.60 13.92
N ARG A 131 0.33 -3.04 12.92
CA ARG A 131 1.12 -1.82 13.08
C ARG A 131 0.29 -0.55 12.95
N ALA A 132 -0.78 -0.61 12.19
CA ALA A 132 -1.69 0.52 12.03
C ALA A 132 -2.61 0.70 13.25
N GLU A 133 -2.99 -0.37 13.92
CA GLU A 133 -3.97 -0.32 15.01
C GLU A 133 -3.68 0.78 16.05
N PRO A 134 -2.44 0.95 16.56
CA PRO A 134 -2.17 2.01 17.51
C PRO A 134 -2.35 3.43 16.97
N LEU A 135 -2.35 3.59 15.65
CA LEU A 135 -2.48 4.88 14.98
C LEU A 135 -3.92 5.15 14.54
N LEU A 136 -4.73 4.12 14.36
CA LEU A 136 -6.09 4.26 13.84
C LEU A 136 -7.00 4.97 14.84
N ARG A 137 -7.79 5.88 14.29
CA ARG A 137 -8.72 6.72 15.05
C ARG A 137 -10.16 6.36 14.79
#